data_2ef4ac788743b295f77e3eb642343a3b
#
_entry.id   2ef4ac788743b295f77e3eb642343a3b
#
_cell.length_a   1.000
_cell.length_b   1.000
_cell.length_c   1.000
_cell.angle_alpha   90.00
_cell.angle_beta   90.00
_cell.angle_gamma   90.00
#
_symmetry.space_group_name_H-M   'P 1'
#
loop_
_entity.id
_entity.type
_entity.pdbx_description
1 polymer ?
#
loop_
_entity_poly.entity_id
_entity_poly.type
_entity_poly.pdbx_seq_one_letter_code
_entity_poly.pdbx_strand_id
1 'polypeptide(L)' 'MPHNTFFIKEATAHENIQELEAFLMNVSGVERVLVDPDDGEIKVEYNNEEIELQEIASNIVSQGFHIET' A
#
# COMPACT_ATOMS: atom_id res chain seq x y z
N MET A 1 -6.03 -12.02 9.53
CA MET A 1 -4.74 -11.42 9.16
C MET A 1 -4.73 -9.94 9.49
N PRO A 2 -3.63 -9.42 10.02
CA PRO A 2 -3.57 -7.99 10.26
C PRO A 2 -3.66 -7.21 8.98
N HIS A 3 -4.22 -6.02 9.08
CA HIS A 3 -4.32 -5.11 7.96
C HIS A 3 -4.13 -3.69 8.45
N ASN A 4 -3.75 -2.80 7.54
CA ASN A 4 -3.66 -1.39 7.83
C ASN A 4 -4.14 -0.59 6.62
N THR A 5 -4.67 0.58 6.89
CA THR A 5 -5.16 1.49 5.86
C THR A 5 -4.24 2.69 5.77
N PHE A 6 -3.79 2.97 4.55
CA PHE A 6 -3.00 4.17 4.24
C PHE A 6 -3.81 5.07 3.33
N PHE A 7 -3.59 6.38 3.46
CA PHE A 7 -4.11 7.34 2.51
C PHE A 7 -2.95 7.84 1.68
N ILE A 8 -2.98 7.57 0.38
CA ILE A 8 -1.89 7.87 -0.54
C ILE A 8 -2.37 8.95 -1.50
N LYS A 9 -1.64 10.05 -1.54
CA LYS A 9 -2.02 11.22 -2.33
C LYS A 9 -2.20 10.88 -3.81
N GLU A 10 -1.34 10.04 -4.35
CA GLU A 10 -1.33 9.68 -5.77
C GLU A 10 -2.30 8.58 -6.13
N ALA A 11 -2.92 7.91 -5.16
CA ALA A 11 -3.75 6.72 -5.40
C ALA A 11 -5.18 7.05 -5.84
N THR A 12 -5.36 8.15 -6.56
CA THR A 12 -6.61 8.52 -7.20
C THR A 12 -6.49 8.47 -8.72
N ALA A 13 -5.27 8.36 -9.24
CA ALA A 13 -5.04 8.21 -10.67
C ALA A 13 -4.89 6.74 -11.01
N HIS A 14 -5.59 6.28 -12.03
CA HIS A 14 -5.63 4.87 -12.43
C HIS A 14 -4.24 4.26 -12.62
N GLU A 15 -3.35 4.98 -13.31
CA GLU A 15 -1.99 4.51 -13.56
C GLU A 15 -1.20 4.30 -12.27
N ASN A 16 -1.34 5.23 -11.34
CA ASN A 16 -0.65 5.15 -10.06
C ASN A 16 -1.19 4.02 -9.20
N ILE A 17 -2.50 3.78 -9.25
CA ILE A 17 -3.14 2.68 -8.53
C ILE A 17 -2.60 1.34 -9.01
N GLN A 18 -2.56 1.13 -10.33
CA GLN A 18 -2.06 -0.13 -10.90
C GLN A 18 -0.61 -0.38 -10.52
N GLU A 19 0.21 0.66 -10.61
CA GLU A 19 1.62 0.57 -10.27
C GLU A 19 1.82 0.23 -8.80
N LEU A 20 1.08 0.91 -7.93
CA LEU A 20 1.19 0.69 -6.49
C LEU A 20 0.71 -0.70 -6.08
N GLU A 21 -0.42 -1.15 -6.63
CA GLU A 21 -0.92 -2.49 -6.37
C GLU A 21 0.09 -3.56 -6.79
N ALA A 22 0.63 -3.44 -7.98
CA ALA A 22 1.61 -4.39 -8.50
C ALA A 22 2.87 -4.40 -7.64
N PHE A 23 3.33 -3.22 -7.24
CA PHE A 23 4.50 -3.11 -6.38
C PHE A 23 4.27 -3.77 -5.03
N LEU A 24 3.17 -3.45 -4.37
CA LEU A 24 2.89 -3.98 -3.04
C LEU A 24 2.66 -5.49 -3.05
N MET A 25 2.02 -6.01 -4.08
CA MET A 25 1.80 -7.46 -4.19
C MET A 25 3.09 -8.24 -4.38
N ASN A 26 4.17 -7.58 -4.79
CA ASN A 26 5.49 -8.20 -4.90
C ASN A 26 6.31 -8.12 -3.62
N VAL A 27 5.82 -7.41 -2.61
CA VAL A 27 6.51 -7.32 -1.32
C VAL A 27 6.22 -8.58 -0.52
N SER A 28 7.26 -9.28 -0.07
CA SER A 28 7.10 -10.49 0.73
C SER A 28 6.35 -10.18 2.01
N GLY A 29 5.31 -10.96 2.29
CA GLY A 29 4.48 -10.77 3.48
C GLY A 29 3.20 -10.00 3.21
N VAL A 30 3.09 -9.31 2.08
CA VAL A 30 1.85 -8.65 1.68
C VAL A 30 0.95 -9.70 1.02
N GLU A 31 -0.28 -9.81 1.49
CA GLU A 31 -1.22 -10.83 1.02
C GLU A 31 -2.33 -10.27 0.16
N ARG A 32 -2.78 -9.06 0.44
CA ARG A 32 -3.87 -8.47 -0.31
C ARG A 32 -3.79 -6.95 -0.27
N VAL A 33 -4.12 -6.32 -1.38
CA VAL A 33 -4.16 -4.86 -1.49
C VAL A 33 -5.52 -4.46 -2.07
N LEU A 34 -6.23 -3.60 -1.35
CA LEU A 34 -7.52 -3.06 -1.79
C LEU A 34 -7.39 -1.55 -1.87
N VAL A 35 -7.79 -0.99 -3.00
CA VAL A 35 -7.67 0.46 -3.24
C VAL A 35 -9.05 1.06 -3.46
N ASP A 36 -9.32 2.18 -2.78
CA ASP A 36 -10.48 3.01 -3.05
C ASP A 36 -9.99 4.28 -3.74
N PRO A 37 -10.23 4.41 -5.05
CA PRO A 37 -9.68 5.54 -5.81
C PRO A 37 -10.39 6.87 -5.54
N ASP A 38 -11.53 6.86 -4.86
CA ASP A 38 -12.28 8.09 -4.58
C ASP A 38 -11.53 8.98 -3.59
N ASP A 39 -10.84 8.39 -2.64
CA ASP A 39 -10.13 9.15 -1.60
C ASP A 39 -8.67 8.75 -1.43
N GLY A 40 -8.16 7.86 -2.27
CA GLY A 40 -6.77 7.40 -2.18
C GLY A 40 -6.52 6.45 -1.03
N GLU A 41 -7.55 5.80 -0.52
CA GLU A 41 -7.43 4.85 0.57
C GLU A 41 -6.89 3.51 0.06
N ILE A 42 -5.86 3.01 0.73
CA ILE A 42 -5.27 1.71 0.40
C ILE A 42 -5.26 0.86 1.66
N LYS A 43 -5.92 -0.28 1.58
CA LYS A 43 -5.93 -1.25 2.67
C LYS A 43 -5.00 -2.39 2.30
N VAL A 44 -4.01 -2.65 3.15
CA VAL A 44 -3.03 -3.70 2.94
C VAL A 44 -3.23 -4.78 3.99
N GLU A 45 -3.44 -6.01 3.55
CA GLU A 45 -3.47 -7.17 4.42
C GLU A 45 -2.11 -7.86 4.32
N TYR A 46 -1.51 -8.16 5.46
CA TYR A 46 -0.13 -8.66 5.48
C TYR A 46 0.07 -9.67 6.61
N ASN A 47 1.13 -10.46 6.47
CA ASN A 47 1.55 -11.39 7.51
C ASN A 47 2.59 -10.71 8.39
N ASN A 48 2.20 -10.36 9.62
CA ASN A 48 3.07 -9.63 10.53
C ASN A 48 4.23 -10.44 11.08
N GLU A 49 4.30 -11.72 10.76
CA GLU A 49 5.47 -12.53 11.05
C GLU A 49 6.54 -12.39 9.97
N GLU A 50 6.15 -11.99 8.77
CA GLU A 50 7.07 -11.81 7.65
C GLU A 50 7.47 -10.36 7.42
N ILE A 51 6.56 -9.42 7.69
CA ILE A 51 6.82 -8.00 7.44
C ILE A 51 6.14 -7.14 8.49
N GLU A 52 6.80 -6.06 8.86
CA GLU A 52 6.25 -5.09 9.79
C GLU A 52 5.57 -3.95 9.04
N LEU A 53 4.61 -3.31 9.68
CA LEU A 53 3.88 -2.20 9.10
C LEU A 53 4.81 -1.07 8.64
N GLN A 54 5.85 -0.78 9.43
CA GLN A 54 6.82 0.25 9.06
C GLN A 54 7.55 -0.06 7.78
N GLU A 55 7.82 -1.33 7.51
CA GLU A 55 8.47 -1.75 6.27
C GLU A 55 7.56 -1.53 5.08
N ILE A 56 6.27 -1.81 5.24
CA ILE A 56 5.29 -1.55 4.17
C ILE A 56 5.26 -0.05 3.86
N ALA A 57 5.17 0.78 4.89
CA ALA A 57 5.16 2.24 4.72
C ALA A 57 6.44 2.74 4.05
N SER A 58 7.60 2.22 4.47
CA SER A 58 8.89 2.57 3.86
C SER A 58 8.93 2.20 2.39
N ASN A 59 8.42 1.03 2.03
CA ASN A 59 8.37 0.60 0.64
C ASN A 59 7.51 1.53 -0.21
N ILE A 60 6.36 1.95 0.31
CA ILE A 60 5.48 2.88 -0.39
C ILE A 60 6.21 4.20 -0.65
N VAL A 61 6.83 4.75 0.38
CA VAL A 61 7.56 6.02 0.26
C VAL A 61 8.74 5.90 -0.70
N SER A 62 9.46 4.78 -0.66
CA SER A 62 10.62 4.58 -1.52
C SER A 62 10.27 4.54 -3.00
N GLN A 63 9.02 4.24 -3.33
CA GLN A 63 8.56 4.25 -4.73
C GLN A 63 8.07 5.64 -5.17
N GLY A 64 8.19 6.64 -4.32
CA GLY A 64 7.82 8.00 -4.66
C GLY A 64 6.39 8.39 -4.32
N PHE A 65 5.66 7.52 -3.63
CA PHE A 65 4.30 7.83 -3.20
C PHE A 65 4.31 8.57 -1.86
N HIS A 66 3.33 9.42 -1.65
CA HIS A 66 3.22 10.22 -0.43
C HIS A 66 2.07 9.71 0.43
N ILE A 67 2.41 9.27 1.63
CA ILE A 67 1.41 8.83 2.61
C ILE A 67 0.90 10.07 3.34
N GLU A 68 -0.42 10.26 3.31
CA GLU A 68 -1.06 11.32 4.07
C GLU A 68 -1.40 10.83 5.46
N THR A 69 -1.12 11.66 6.45
CA THR A 69 -1.41 11.33 7.84
C THR A 69 -2.52 12.21 8.40
#